data_45cb3af084213e44e4493dd4674a0676
#
_entry.id   45cb3af084213e44e4493dd4674a0676
#
_cell.length_a   1.000
_cell.length_b   1.000
_cell.length_c   1.000
_cell.angle_alpha   90.00
_cell.angle_beta   90.00
_cell.angle_gamma   90.00
#
_symmetry.space_group_name_H-M   'P 1'
#
loop_
_entity.id
_entity.type
_entity.pdbx_description
1 polymer ?
#
loop_
_entity_poly.entity_id
_entity_poly.type
_entity_poly.pdbx_seq_one_letter_code
_entity_poly.pdbx_strand_id
1 'polypeptide(L)'
;GVPYTAFSINASLTLEAALVLPVFLAALVAVVFFLQAIQVQSRLQQSLYNQVKKVSGYAYYMNIADMSEQVEQIMQAEYVKYAVINEIGRDYLENSVITGGSSGIHINFLVDAKKGILDAELDYSMDIPFNLLGFPSIRFSSRLRCHTWIGNTSGDEVQSSDVVYVTANGEVYHLYSDCSYLVSSIKNCKGTEIADKRNSSGEKYRPCQLCCKDNEE
;
A
#
# COMPACT_ATOMS: atom_id res chain seq x y z
N GLY A 1 -45.83 -36.95 51.29
CA GLY A 1 -45.35 -36.50 49.98
C GLY A 1 -44.27 -35.43 50.14
N VAL A 2 -43.05 -35.78 49.89
CA VAL A 2 -41.92 -34.80 49.90
C VAL A 2 -41.89 -34.16 48.52
N PRO A 3 -41.87 -32.80 48.38
CA PRO A 3 -41.80 -32.18 47.06
C PRO A 3 -40.42 -32.30 46.46
N TYR A 4 -40.26 -33.09 45.42
CA TYR A 4 -39.03 -33.29 44.64
C TYR A 4 -38.65 -32.09 43.72
N THR A 5 -39.27 -30.92 43.89
CA THR A 5 -39.16 -29.81 42.94
C THR A 5 -37.98 -28.84 43.18
N ALA A 6 -37.34 -28.88 44.36
CA ALA A 6 -36.28 -27.91 44.68
C ALA A 6 -34.89 -28.27 44.11
N PHE A 7 -34.63 -29.54 43.81
CA PHE A 7 -33.29 -29.96 43.29
C PHE A 7 -33.12 -29.80 41.80
N SER A 8 -34.17 -29.75 41.02
CA SER A 8 -34.09 -29.67 39.55
C SER A 8 -33.76 -28.27 39.04
N ILE A 9 -34.15 -27.21 39.75
CA ILE A 9 -33.92 -25.83 39.29
C ILE A 9 -32.45 -25.42 39.47
N ASN A 10 -31.83 -25.78 40.61
CA ASN A 10 -30.42 -25.43 40.83
C ASN A 10 -29.44 -26.23 39.94
N ALA A 11 -29.78 -27.49 39.61
CA ALA A 11 -28.99 -28.31 38.72
C ALA A 11 -29.03 -27.82 37.25
N SER A 12 -30.20 -27.30 36.80
CA SER A 12 -30.34 -26.71 35.47
C SER A 12 -29.52 -25.42 35.35
N LEU A 13 -29.55 -24.55 36.33
CA LEU A 13 -28.89 -23.25 36.34
C LEU A 13 -27.34 -23.39 36.36
N THR A 14 -26.81 -24.35 37.11
CA THR A 14 -25.38 -24.68 37.14
C THR A 14 -24.93 -25.29 35.81
N LEU A 15 -25.73 -26.14 35.17
CA LEU A 15 -25.41 -26.72 33.87
C LEU A 15 -25.41 -25.66 32.77
N GLU A 16 -26.38 -24.74 32.76
CA GLU A 16 -26.46 -23.63 31.84
C GLU A 16 -25.26 -22.70 32.00
N ALA A 17 -24.89 -22.32 33.22
CA ALA A 17 -23.72 -21.50 33.52
C ALA A 17 -22.42 -22.19 33.11
N ALA A 18 -22.27 -23.49 33.33
CA ALA A 18 -21.11 -24.28 32.94
C ALA A 18 -20.91 -24.36 31.41
N LEU A 19 -21.96 -24.22 30.62
CA LEU A 19 -21.91 -24.23 29.17
C LEU A 19 -21.75 -22.83 28.61
N VAL A 20 -22.39 -21.82 29.18
CA VAL A 20 -22.33 -20.43 28.71
C VAL A 20 -20.95 -19.79 29.02
N LEU A 21 -20.39 -20.05 30.20
CA LEU A 21 -19.14 -19.42 30.63
C LEU A 21 -17.94 -19.70 29.67
N PRO A 22 -17.65 -20.94 29.26
CA PRO A 22 -16.57 -21.21 28.31
C PRO A 22 -16.79 -20.53 26.95
N VAL A 23 -18.02 -20.52 26.46
CA VAL A 23 -18.33 -19.84 25.17
C VAL A 23 -18.15 -18.35 25.29
N PHE A 24 -18.57 -17.74 26.38
CA PHE A 24 -18.35 -16.31 26.64
C PHE A 24 -16.88 -15.97 26.75
N LEU A 25 -16.06 -16.76 27.47
CA LEU A 25 -14.63 -16.56 27.57
C LEU A 25 -13.93 -16.72 26.22
N ALA A 26 -14.32 -17.72 25.43
CA ALA A 26 -13.80 -17.89 24.08
C ALA A 26 -14.12 -16.70 23.18
N ALA A 27 -15.33 -16.15 23.26
CA ALA A 27 -15.72 -14.95 22.54
C ALA A 27 -14.89 -13.72 22.95
N LEU A 28 -14.65 -13.53 24.25
CA LEU A 28 -13.78 -12.44 24.75
C LEU A 28 -12.36 -12.57 24.22
N VAL A 29 -11.78 -13.77 24.26
CA VAL A 29 -10.42 -14.01 23.74
C VAL A 29 -10.37 -13.75 22.23
N ALA A 30 -11.39 -14.15 21.48
CA ALA A 30 -11.45 -13.86 20.04
C ALA A 30 -11.48 -12.36 19.74
N VAL A 31 -12.26 -11.58 20.53
CA VAL A 31 -12.28 -10.11 20.39
C VAL A 31 -10.90 -9.49 20.68
N VAL A 32 -10.26 -9.90 21.78
CA VAL A 32 -8.91 -9.41 22.14
C VAL A 32 -7.90 -9.74 21.05
N PHE A 33 -7.92 -10.97 20.54
CA PHE A 33 -7.06 -11.37 19.42
C PHE A 33 -7.29 -10.51 18.19
N PHE A 34 -8.56 -10.27 17.82
CA PHE A 34 -8.88 -9.45 16.65
C PHE A 34 -8.38 -8.01 16.80
N LEU A 35 -8.51 -7.42 17.97
CA LEU A 35 -7.96 -6.08 18.25
C LEU A 35 -6.42 -6.06 18.14
N GLN A 36 -5.74 -7.08 18.68
CA GLN A 36 -4.29 -7.21 18.54
C GLN A 36 -3.87 -7.37 17.07
N ALA A 37 -4.60 -8.18 16.30
CA ALA A 37 -4.33 -8.39 14.88
C ALA A 37 -4.45 -7.09 14.08
N ILE A 38 -5.50 -6.30 14.29
CA ILE A 38 -5.67 -4.98 13.67
C ILE A 38 -4.54 -4.03 14.05
N GLN A 39 -4.15 -4.00 15.32
CA GLN A 39 -3.07 -3.13 15.81
C GLN A 39 -1.73 -3.47 15.16
N VAL A 40 -1.39 -4.75 15.09
CA VAL A 40 -0.15 -5.23 14.45
C VAL A 40 -0.16 -4.91 12.96
N GLN A 41 -1.27 -5.21 12.26
CA GLN A 41 -1.43 -4.90 10.84
C GLN A 41 -1.26 -3.40 10.56
N SER A 42 -1.89 -2.55 11.35
CA SER A 42 -1.79 -1.09 11.19
C SER A 42 -0.34 -0.60 11.37
N ARG A 43 0.36 -1.09 12.39
CA ARG A 43 1.78 -0.72 12.63
C ARG A 43 2.69 -1.19 11.51
N LEU A 44 2.51 -2.42 11.02
CA LEU A 44 3.30 -2.97 9.91
C LEU A 44 3.08 -2.17 8.63
N GLN A 45 1.83 -1.86 8.28
CA GLN A 45 1.51 -1.07 7.08
C GLN A 45 2.06 0.35 7.18
N GLN A 46 1.94 0.99 8.34
CA GLN A 46 2.45 2.35 8.55
C GLN A 46 3.97 2.39 8.47
N SER A 47 4.66 1.45 9.10
CA SER A 47 6.11 1.37 9.04
C SER A 47 6.60 1.08 7.63
N LEU A 48 5.98 0.12 6.92
CA LEU A 48 6.28 -0.14 5.52
C LEU A 48 6.12 1.15 4.67
N TYR A 49 5.01 1.86 4.81
CA TYR A 49 4.77 3.11 4.10
C TYR A 49 5.85 4.15 4.38
N ASN A 50 6.24 4.32 5.65
CA ASN A 50 7.27 5.26 6.06
C ASN A 50 8.64 4.92 5.43
N GLN A 51 9.03 3.64 5.43
CA GLN A 51 10.30 3.21 4.85
C GLN A 51 10.29 3.32 3.33
N VAL A 52 9.21 2.92 2.67
CA VAL A 52 9.03 3.06 1.22
C VAL A 52 9.08 4.52 0.81
N LYS A 53 8.45 5.41 1.56
CA LYS A 53 8.49 6.86 1.32
C LYS A 53 9.91 7.43 1.45
N LYS A 54 10.68 7.00 2.45
CA LYS A 54 12.09 7.40 2.60
C LYS A 54 12.91 6.95 1.39
N VAL A 55 12.78 5.69 1.00
CA VAL A 55 13.49 5.13 -0.17
C VAL A 55 13.10 5.88 -1.44
N SER A 56 11.82 6.19 -1.64
CA SER A 56 11.37 6.94 -2.81
C SER A 56 11.97 8.36 -2.87
N GLY A 57 12.18 9.01 -1.73
CA GLY A 57 12.87 10.30 -1.65
C GLY A 57 14.35 10.20 -1.99
N TYR A 58 15.02 9.16 -1.54
CA TYR A 58 16.44 8.93 -1.89
C TYR A 58 16.65 8.60 -3.37
N ALA A 59 15.72 7.90 -4.01
CA ALA A 59 15.79 7.55 -5.42
C ALA A 59 15.97 8.78 -6.33
N TYR A 60 15.34 9.90 -5.99
CA TYR A 60 15.53 11.17 -6.70
C TYR A 60 16.97 11.68 -6.62
N TYR A 61 17.54 11.76 -5.43
CA TYR A 61 18.92 12.23 -5.25
C TYR A 61 19.94 11.34 -5.94
N MET A 62 19.66 10.04 -6.00
CA MET A 62 20.55 9.06 -6.60
C MET A 62 20.49 9.08 -8.13
N ASN A 63 19.33 9.35 -8.70
CA ASN A 63 19.19 9.54 -10.15
C ASN A 63 19.99 10.77 -10.64
N ILE A 64 20.02 11.86 -9.85
CA ILE A 64 20.84 13.05 -10.16
C ILE A 64 22.35 12.76 -10.00
N ALA A 65 22.72 11.88 -9.07
CA ALA A 65 24.13 11.63 -8.74
C ALA A 65 24.78 10.50 -9.56
N ASP A 66 24.06 9.89 -10.51
CA ASP A 66 24.50 8.73 -11.30
C ASP A 66 25.03 7.56 -10.43
N MET A 67 24.44 7.39 -9.24
CA MET A 67 24.91 6.44 -8.20
C MET A 67 24.09 5.14 -8.21
N SER A 68 23.98 4.50 -9.38
CA SER A 68 23.13 3.31 -9.57
C SER A 68 23.46 2.12 -8.65
N GLU A 69 24.74 1.88 -8.35
CA GLU A 69 25.16 0.74 -7.52
C GLU A 69 24.80 0.88 -6.03
N GLN A 70 24.82 2.10 -5.49
CA GLN A 70 24.45 2.33 -4.08
C GLN A 70 22.93 2.28 -3.87
N VAL A 71 22.14 2.57 -4.90
CA VAL A 71 20.67 2.44 -4.88
C VAL A 71 20.28 0.98 -4.73
N GLU A 72 20.91 0.05 -5.44
CA GLU A 72 20.65 -1.39 -5.32
C GLU A 72 20.87 -1.89 -3.89
N GLN A 73 21.89 -1.41 -3.20
CA GLN A 73 22.20 -1.80 -1.82
C GLN A 73 21.20 -1.23 -0.81
N ILE A 74 20.74 0.01 -0.99
CA ILE A 74 19.74 0.64 -0.11
C ILE A 74 18.33 0.06 -0.36
N MET A 75 18.05 -0.36 -1.58
CA MET A 75 16.77 -0.90 -2.00
C MET A 75 16.65 -2.42 -1.81
N GLN A 76 17.66 -3.07 -1.24
CA GLN A 76 17.55 -4.49 -0.92
C GLN A 76 16.41 -4.74 0.08
N ALA A 77 15.60 -5.78 -0.20
CA ALA A 77 14.48 -6.17 0.65
C ALA A 77 14.88 -6.34 2.13
N GLU A 78 16.11 -6.80 2.37
CA GLU A 78 16.66 -6.98 3.72
C GLU A 78 16.85 -5.66 4.47
N TYR A 79 17.27 -4.57 3.78
CA TYR A 79 17.40 -3.27 4.43
C TYR A 79 16.03 -2.72 4.84
N VAL A 80 15.04 -2.76 3.94
CA VAL A 80 13.67 -2.31 4.23
C VAL A 80 13.08 -3.15 5.36
N LYS A 81 13.27 -4.47 5.33
CA LYS A 81 12.86 -5.37 6.40
C LYS A 81 13.49 -4.98 7.74
N TYR A 82 14.79 -4.79 7.78
CA TYR A 82 15.51 -4.36 8.99
C TYR A 82 14.98 -3.02 9.51
N ALA A 83 14.78 -2.05 8.62
CA ALA A 83 14.28 -0.72 8.98
C ALA A 83 12.84 -0.77 9.52
N VAL A 84 11.97 -1.58 8.93
CA VAL A 84 10.60 -1.82 9.41
C VAL A 84 10.61 -2.46 10.80
N ILE A 85 11.39 -3.53 11.00
CA ILE A 85 11.51 -4.22 12.28
C ILE A 85 12.05 -3.27 13.37
N ASN A 86 13.05 -2.44 13.03
CA ASN A 86 13.64 -1.51 13.98
C ASN A 86 12.69 -0.36 14.34
N GLU A 87 11.89 0.13 13.40
CA GLU A 87 10.89 1.18 13.66
C GLU A 87 9.76 0.70 14.57
N ILE A 88 9.28 -0.53 14.38
CA ILE A 88 8.20 -1.13 15.18
C ILE A 88 8.72 -1.56 16.57
N GLY A 89 9.97 -2.01 16.62
CA GLY A 89 10.61 -2.60 17.78
C GLY A 89 10.56 -4.13 17.77
N ARG A 90 11.74 -4.75 17.81
CA ARG A 90 11.87 -6.21 17.81
C ARG A 90 11.12 -6.86 18.95
N ASP A 91 11.27 -6.33 20.17
CA ASP A 91 10.61 -6.87 21.37
C ASP A 91 9.08 -6.86 21.25
N TYR A 92 8.54 -5.84 20.60
CA TYR A 92 7.10 -5.78 20.33
C TYR A 92 6.67 -6.89 19.37
N LEU A 93 7.43 -7.13 18.29
CA LEU A 93 7.13 -8.16 17.29
C LEU A 93 7.25 -9.57 17.88
N GLU A 94 8.27 -9.84 18.69
CA GLU A 94 8.47 -11.15 19.35
C GLU A 94 7.34 -11.49 20.35
N ASN A 95 6.72 -10.48 20.96
CA ASN A 95 5.60 -10.64 21.89
C ASN A 95 4.23 -10.43 21.24
N SER A 96 4.19 -10.27 19.91
CA SER A 96 2.94 -10.08 19.17
C SER A 96 2.32 -11.41 18.73
N VAL A 97 1.17 -11.32 18.08
CA VAL A 97 0.46 -12.47 17.50
C VAL A 97 1.07 -12.96 16.17
N ILE A 98 2.21 -12.40 15.73
CA ILE A 98 2.89 -12.81 14.49
C ILE A 98 3.59 -14.14 14.71
N THR A 99 3.33 -15.10 13.85
CA THR A 99 4.00 -16.40 13.82
C THR A 99 5.50 -16.19 13.58
N GLY A 100 6.35 -16.58 14.53
CA GLY A 100 7.80 -16.40 14.44
C GLY A 100 8.29 -14.97 14.67
N GLY A 101 7.43 -14.07 15.17
CA GLY A 101 7.82 -12.70 15.54
C GLY A 101 8.44 -11.94 14.37
N SER A 102 9.58 -11.27 14.62
CA SER A 102 10.32 -10.51 13.61
C SER A 102 10.83 -11.36 12.44
N SER A 103 11.13 -12.65 12.67
CA SER A 103 11.61 -13.57 11.63
C SER A 103 10.49 -14.02 10.68
N GLY A 104 9.24 -14.00 11.13
CA GLY A 104 8.06 -14.36 10.35
C GLY A 104 7.60 -13.28 9.36
N ILE A 105 8.27 -12.14 9.31
CA ILE A 105 7.98 -11.04 8.40
C ILE A 105 8.84 -11.20 7.15
N HIS A 106 8.18 -11.26 5.98
CA HIS A 106 8.82 -11.32 4.67
C HIS A 106 8.46 -10.06 3.89
N ILE A 107 9.45 -9.37 3.36
CA ILE A 107 9.25 -8.18 2.52
C ILE A 107 9.93 -8.44 1.19
N ASN A 108 9.13 -8.39 0.12
CA ASN A 108 9.60 -8.38 -1.26
C ASN A 108 9.59 -6.94 -1.75
N PHE A 109 10.70 -6.51 -2.33
CA PHE A 109 10.87 -5.13 -2.74
C PHE A 109 11.41 -5.09 -4.17
N LEU A 110 10.63 -4.48 -5.07
CA LEU A 110 10.97 -4.38 -6.49
C LEU A 110 10.99 -2.90 -6.89
N VAL A 111 12.06 -2.52 -7.54
CA VAL A 111 12.22 -1.16 -8.09
C VAL A 111 12.35 -1.26 -9.59
N ASP A 112 11.45 -0.63 -10.31
CA ASP A 112 11.58 -0.38 -11.73
C ASP A 112 12.09 1.06 -11.91
N ALA A 113 13.41 1.21 -11.92
CA ALA A 113 14.05 2.51 -12.01
C ALA A 113 13.71 3.25 -13.32
N LYS A 114 13.43 2.51 -14.42
CA LYS A 114 13.07 3.10 -15.72
C LYS A 114 11.67 3.71 -15.71
N LYS A 115 10.75 3.10 -14.98
CA LYS A 115 9.37 3.60 -14.86
C LYS A 115 9.15 4.45 -13.61
N GLY A 116 10.16 4.55 -12.74
CA GLY A 116 10.02 5.22 -11.45
C GLY A 116 8.95 4.54 -10.57
N ILE A 117 8.79 3.22 -10.67
CA ILE A 117 7.81 2.48 -9.89
C ILE A 117 8.54 1.68 -8.81
N LEU A 118 8.03 1.80 -7.60
CA LEU A 118 8.48 1.09 -6.42
C LEU A 118 7.31 0.25 -5.90
N ASP A 119 7.53 -1.06 -5.81
CA ASP A 119 6.53 -2.05 -5.39
C ASP A 119 7.06 -2.82 -4.20
N ALA A 120 6.37 -2.73 -3.07
CA ALA A 120 6.72 -3.41 -1.83
C ALA A 120 5.57 -4.34 -1.42
N GLU A 121 5.87 -5.60 -1.18
CA GLU A 121 4.93 -6.62 -0.71
C GLU A 121 5.40 -7.13 0.65
N LEU A 122 4.49 -7.11 1.60
CA LEU A 122 4.70 -7.53 2.98
C LEU A 122 3.84 -8.75 3.27
N ASP A 123 4.48 -9.88 3.56
CA ASP A 123 3.83 -11.15 3.91
C ASP A 123 4.17 -11.55 5.34
N TYR A 124 3.17 -11.97 6.08
CA TYR A 124 3.32 -12.50 7.44
C TYR A 124 2.13 -13.38 7.81
N SER A 125 2.29 -14.18 8.86
CA SER A 125 1.21 -15.01 9.41
C SER A 125 0.94 -14.63 10.86
N MET A 126 -0.30 -14.79 11.32
CA MET A 126 -0.69 -14.58 12.71
C MET A 126 -1.25 -15.88 13.29
N ASP A 127 -0.81 -16.24 14.50
CA ASP A 127 -1.27 -17.41 15.22
C ASP A 127 -2.62 -17.15 15.86
N ILE A 128 -3.57 -18.07 15.63
CA ILE A 128 -4.91 -17.99 16.20
C ILE A 128 -4.88 -18.65 17.58
N PRO A 129 -5.30 -17.95 18.66
CA PRO A 129 -5.40 -18.56 19.97
C PRO A 129 -6.41 -19.69 19.97
N PHE A 130 -6.04 -20.82 20.60
CA PHE A 130 -6.89 -22.02 20.82
C PHE A 130 -7.23 -22.84 19.58
N ASN A 131 -6.68 -22.59 18.42
CA ASN A 131 -6.97 -23.38 17.18
C ASN A 131 -8.47 -23.73 17.04
N LEU A 132 -9.35 -22.78 17.38
CA LEU A 132 -10.79 -22.95 17.53
C LEU A 132 -11.49 -23.43 16.25
N LEU A 133 -10.87 -23.21 15.09
CA LEU A 133 -11.41 -23.50 13.76
C LEU A 133 -10.57 -24.54 12.98
N GLY A 134 -9.58 -25.18 13.63
CA GLY A 134 -8.69 -26.11 12.96
C GLY A 134 -7.60 -25.43 12.11
N PHE A 135 -7.49 -24.11 12.13
CA PHE A 135 -6.45 -23.35 11.45
C PHE A 135 -5.48 -22.79 12.48
N PRO A 136 -4.19 -23.19 12.45
CA PRO A 136 -3.21 -22.73 13.43
C PRO A 136 -2.81 -21.27 13.21
N SER A 137 -2.83 -20.81 11.97
CA SER A 137 -2.45 -19.42 11.62
C SER A 137 -3.19 -18.92 10.39
N ILE A 138 -3.29 -17.61 10.26
CA ILE A 138 -3.83 -16.90 9.10
C ILE A 138 -2.70 -16.13 8.44
N ARG A 139 -2.55 -16.28 7.12
CA ARG A 139 -1.60 -15.50 6.32
C ARG A 139 -2.21 -14.18 5.89
N PHE A 140 -1.41 -13.13 6.01
CA PHE A 140 -1.72 -11.78 5.54
C PHE A 140 -0.70 -11.35 4.52
N SER A 141 -1.17 -10.73 3.44
CA SER A 141 -0.33 -10.07 2.43
C SER A 141 -0.81 -8.64 2.26
N SER A 142 0.12 -7.71 2.20
CA SER A 142 -0.16 -6.29 1.98
C SER A 142 0.82 -5.76 0.94
N ARG A 143 0.30 -5.12 -0.11
CA ARG A 143 1.09 -4.57 -1.21
C ARG A 143 0.97 -3.06 -1.23
N LEU A 144 2.12 -2.41 -1.34
CA LEU A 144 2.25 -0.96 -1.48
C LEU A 144 3.00 -0.65 -2.77
N ARG A 145 2.35 0.10 -3.66
CA ARG A 145 2.96 0.61 -4.88
C ARG A 145 2.99 2.13 -4.83
N CYS A 146 4.15 2.71 -5.10
CA CYS A 146 4.29 4.15 -5.22
C CYS A 146 5.18 4.52 -6.41
N HIS A 147 5.02 5.74 -6.90
CA HIS A 147 5.95 6.34 -7.84
C HIS A 147 7.09 7.00 -7.07
N THR A 148 8.31 6.73 -7.50
CA THR A 148 9.47 7.53 -7.12
C THR A 148 9.45 8.79 -7.96
N TRP A 149 9.67 9.94 -7.33
CA TRP A 149 9.88 11.14 -8.11
C TRP A 149 11.32 11.15 -8.63
N ILE A 150 11.48 10.88 -9.92
CA ILE A 150 12.78 10.84 -10.61
C ILE A 150 13.16 12.19 -11.23
N GLY A 151 12.47 13.27 -10.84
CA GLY A 151 12.63 14.57 -11.44
C GLY A 151 11.81 14.72 -12.73
N ASN A 152 11.88 15.90 -13.33
CA ASN A 152 11.38 16.08 -14.68
C ASN A 152 12.47 15.57 -15.63
N THR A 153 12.31 14.35 -16.15
CA THR A 153 13.18 13.80 -17.19
C THR A 153 12.85 14.48 -18.53
N SER A 154 12.99 15.80 -18.56
CA SER A 154 12.90 16.58 -19.80
C SER A 154 14.06 16.31 -20.76
N GLY A 155 14.81 15.22 -20.55
CA GLY A 155 16.01 14.90 -21.33
C GLY A 155 16.04 13.53 -21.99
N ASP A 156 15.18 12.59 -21.62
CA ASP A 156 15.08 11.34 -22.36
C ASP A 156 14.14 11.55 -23.54
N GLU A 157 14.72 11.49 -24.73
CA GLU A 157 14.08 11.49 -26.04
C GLU A 157 12.59 11.24 -25.93
N VAL A 158 11.79 12.30 -25.91
CA VAL A 158 10.42 12.22 -26.35
C VAL A 158 10.56 11.68 -27.77
N GLN A 159 10.53 10.34 -27.93
CA GLN A 159 10.07 9.80 -29.19
C GLN A 159 8.82 10.62 -29.43
N SER A 160 8.89 11.43 -30.45
CA SER A 160 7.78 12.23 -30.93
C SER A 160 6.62 11.27 -31.23
N SER A 161 5.98 10.79 -30.18
CA SER A 161 4.68 10.18 -30.33
C SER A 161 3.82 11.35 -30.76
N ASP A 162 3.38 11.34 -32.00
CA ASP A 162 2.42 12.29 -32.58
C ASP A 162 1.12 12.39 -31.75
N VAL A 163 1.13 11.90 -30.51
CA VAL A 163 -0.03 11.78 -29.62
C VAL A 163 0.06 12.82 -28.52
N VAL A 164 -0.93 13.69 -28.48
CA VAL A 164 -1.14 14.64 -27.37
C VAL A 164 -2.44 14.34 -26.66
N TYR A 165 -2.52 14.72 -25.40
CA TYR A 165 -3.67 14.45 -24.53
C TYR A 165 -4.48 15.73 -24.32
N VAL A 166 -5.79 15.63 -24.53
CA VAL A 166 -6.74 16.74 -24.37
C VAL A 166 -7.93 16.31 -23.55
N THR A 167 -8.55 17.24 -22.85
CA THR A 167 -9.84 17.04 -22.18
C THR A 167 -10.95 17.69 -22.99
N ALA A 168 -12.18 17.16 -22.92
CA ALA A 168 -13.30 17.69 -23.70
C ALA A 168 -13.61 19.17 -23.40
N ASN A 169 -13.40 19.57 -22.16
CA ASN A 169 -13.71 20.94 -21.67
C ASN A 169 -12.45 21.79 -21.42
N GLY A 170 -11.25 21.26 -21.72
CA GLY A 170 -9.99 21.96 -21.53
C GLY A 170 -9.67 22.90 -22.70
N GLU A 171 -8.83 23.90 -22.43
CA GLU A 171 -8.31 24.85 -23.43
C GLU A 171 -6.87 24.54 -23.83
N VAL A 172 -6.21 23.61 -23.12
CA VAL A 172 -4.81 23.26 -23.31
C VAL A 172 -4.63 21.80 -23.70
N TYR A 173 -3.56 21.49 -24.44
CA TYR A 173 -3.11 20.13 -24.68
C TYR A 173 -1.90 19.79 -23.82
N HIS A 174 -1.71 18.53 -23.53
CA HIS A 174 -0.63 18.00 -22.69
C HIS A 174 0.19 16.98 -23.46
N LEU A 175 1.50 16.98 -23.25
CA LEU A 175 2.40 15.98 -23.85
C LEU A 175 2.39 14.66 -23.07
N TYR A 176 2.03 14.70 -21.79
CA TYR A 176 2.05 13.53 -20.91
C TYR A 176 0.65 13.20 -20.41
N SER A 177 0.30 11.90 -20.40
CA SER A 177 -1.00 11.39 -19.93
C SER A 177 -1.21 11.54 -18.41
N ASP A 178 -0.12 11.69 -17.68
CA ASP A 178 -0.06 11.79 -16.22
C ASP A 178 0.13 13.22 -15.70
N CYS A 179 0.00 14.21 -16.58
CA CYS A 179 0.07 15.62 -16.18
C CYS A 179 -0.95 15.92 -15.07
N SER A 180 -0.51 16.53 -13.96
CA SER A 180 -1.35 16.82 -12.79
C SER A 180 -2.55 17.73 -13.07
N TYR A 181 -2.57 18.42 -14.20
CA TYR A 181 -3.72 19.21 -14.69
C TYR A 181 -4.73 18.38 -15.50
N LEU A 182 -4.45 17.12 -15.82
CA LEU A 182 -5.38 16.22 -16.49
C LEU A 182 -6.27 15.53 -15.44
N VAL A 183 -7.39 16.14 -15.06
CA VAL A 183 -8.20 15.69 -13.92
C VAL A 183 -9.28 14.68 -14.29
N SER A 184 -9.75 14.62 -15.55
CA SER A 184 -10.77 13.63 -15.97
C SER A 184 -11.00 13.61 -17.49
N SER A 185 -11.50 12.48 -18.00
CA SER A 185 -11.91 12.25 -19.42
C SER A 185 -10.84 12.64 -20.46
N ILE A 186 -9.65 12.06 -20.34
CA ILE A 186 -8.53 12.27 -21.27
C ILE A 186 -8.87 11.66 -22.62
N LYS A 187 -8.63 12.41 -23.70
CA LYS A 187 -8.68 11.94 -25.08
C LYS A 187 -7.33 12.16 -25.74
N ASN A 188 -6.85 11.15 -26.44
CA ASN A 188 -5.61 11.24 -27.21
C ASN A 188 -5.90 11.75 -28.62
N CYS A 189 -5.02 12.55 -29.17
CA CYS A 189 -5.02 12.92 -30.58
C CYS A 189 -3.58 13.06 -31.08
N LYS A 190 -3.40 13.01 -32.39
CA LYS A 190 -2.08 13.26 -32.98
C LYS A 190 -1.72 14.73 -32.84
N GLY A 191 -0.44 15.02 -32.52
CA GLY A 191 0.06 16.38 -32.38
C GLY A 191 -0.16 17.22 -33.66
N THR A 192 -0.05 16.61 -34.84
CA THR A 192 -0.32 17.25 -36.14
C THR A 192 -1.76 17.69 -36.34
N GLU A 193 -2.72 17.05 -35.64
CA GLU A 193 -4.17 17.33 -35.76
C GLU A 193 -4.63 18.37 -34.73
N ILE A 194 -3.80 18.76 -33.76
CA ILE A 194 -4.21 19.62 -32.65
C ILE A 194 -4.60 21.02 -33.09
N ALA A 195 -3.98 21.54 -34.17
CA ALA A 195 -4.25 22.87 -34.72
C ALA A 195 -5.71 23.03 -35.19
N ASP A 196 -6.29 21.95 -35.67
CA ASP A 196 -7.67 21.92 -36.24
C ASP A 196 -8.73 21.49 -35.21
N LYS A 197 -8.29 20.89 -34.08
CA LYS A 197 -9.21 20.49 -33.02
C LYS A 197 -9.68 21.65 -32.18
N ARG A 198 -10.92 21.54 -31.72
CA ARG A 198 -11.60 22.49 -30.85
C ARG A 198 -12.10 21.77 -29.59
N ASN A 199 -12.13 22.48 -28.47
CA ASN A 199 -12.78 22.01 -27.25
C ASN A 199 -14.31 22.09 -27.39
N SER A 200 -15.03 21.67 -26.34
CA SER A 200 -16.52 21.72 -26.33
C SER A 200 -17.07 23.16 -26.41
N SER A 201 -16.28 24.17 -26.12
CA SER A 201 -16.62 25.59 -26.23
C SER A 201 -16.28 26.19 -27.60
N GLY A 202 -15.68 25.39 -28.51
CA GLY A 202 -15.28 25.81 -29.87
C GLY A 202 -13.92 26.52 -29.94
N GLU A 203 -13.16 26.59 -28.85
CA GLU A 203 -11.86 27.24 -28.78
C GLU A 203 -10.72 26.29 -29.17
N LYS A 204 -9.60 26.85 -29.67
CA LYS A 204 -8.37 26.11 -29.97
C LYS A 204 -7.64 25.76 -28.68
N TYR A 205 -7.06 24.53 -28.67
CA TYR A 205 -6.18 24.13 -27.59
C TYR A 205 -4.85 24.89 -27.62
N ARG A 206 -4.34 25.29 -26.43
CA ARG A 206 -3.02 25.91 -26.22
C ARG A 206 -2.06 24.92 -25.53
N PRO A 207 -0.74 25.07 -25.69
CA PRO A 207 0.22 24.26 -24.95
C PRO A 207 0.10 24.49 -23.46
N CYS A 208 0.19 23.43 -22.68
CA CYS A 208 0.16 23.50 -21.22
C CYS A 208 1.45 24.16 -20.70
N GLN A 209 1.33 25.18 -19.86
CA GLN A 209 2.48 25.89 -19.29
C GLN A 209 3.37 25.03 -18.41
N LEU A 210 2.89 23.87 -17.94
CA LEU A 210 3.65 22.99 -17.09
C LEU A 210 4.48 21.96 -17.90
N CYS A 211 3.84 21.26 -18.87
CA CYS A 211 4.44 20.15 -19.58
C CYS A 211 4.90 20.46 -21.02
N CYS A 212 4.63 21.69 -21.53
CA CYS A 212 5.02 22.09 -22.88
C CYS A 212 6.00 23.29 -22.90
N LYS A 213 6.67 23.60 -21.77
CA LYS A 213 7.56 24.76 -21.64
C LYS A 213 8.81 24.71 -22.50
N ASP A 214 9.26 23.52 -22.92
CA ASP A 214 10.57 23.33 -23.55
C ASP A 214 10.53 23.26 -25.07
N ASN A 215 9.40 23.59 -25.72
CA ASN A 215 9.23 23.54 -27.18
C ASN A 215 9.09 24.93 -27.85
N GLU A 216 9.55 25.99 -27.20
CA GLU A 216 9.69 27.31 -27.84
C GLU A 216 11.19 27.57 -28.16
N GLU A 217 11.73 26.89 -29.18
CA GLU A 217 12.85 27.35 -30.03
C GLU A 217 12.54 27.12 -31.50
#